data_c7720ea35f8042599dc2d89ada458bf9
#
_entry.id   c7720ea35f8042599dc2d89ada458bf9
#
_cell.length_a   1.000
_cell.length_b   1.000
_cell.length_c   1.000
_cell.angle_alpha   90.00
_cell.angle_beta   90.00
_cell.angle_gamma   90.00
#
_symmetry.space_group_name_H-M   'P 1'
#
loop_
_entity.id
_entity.type
_entity.pdbx_description
1 polymer ?
#
loop_
_entity_poly.entity_id
_entity_poly.type
_entity_poly.pdbx_seq_one_letter_code
_entity_poly.pdbx_strand_id
1 'polypeptide(L)'
;MSLSRRTFLGSALAVSTLAATSTPAGAASPPGDVVGKITVGYQGWFAARGDNSPLNGWWHWSDNWGEPPSPTNHALQSWPDMTDYPTKYPTAFGALGNGQPATVFSNHDYQTVDVHFRWMREYGCDTAALQRFNPTGGEGPIRDAVTAHVRRAAEAHGVKFYIMYDVTNWTTMQSEIKADWTNKMRAYTSSPMYARQNGKPVVCVWGFGFNDPGRPFTPQQCQDVVDWFKGQGVYLIGGVPTHWRREVEDSRPDFGGVYRSFHMLSPWMVGRIGNVADSDHFHTNVNTPDQAECDRLGIDYQPCVLPGDLARRHRAHGDFMWRQFYNMVRLGAQGIYISMFDEYNEANQIAKTPETQAGIPVGSGFLALDEDGTRCSSDYYLRLTGDGGRMLKGQLALTAVRPTKPVLTDTPPVERDLAAGRPTTQSSQTQHYGSHLAVDADPNTYWESANGVFPQWIGVDLGAVAAPRRMVLSLPPNPAWGRRTQTIAVEASADGSAFTTVSPATGHVFDPATGNTVTLALPAGLSARHVRLRFSGNTGWPAGQLARWQVWG
;
A
#
# COMPACT_ATOMS: atom_id res chain seq x y z
N MET A 1 3.94 69.50 72.47
CA MET A 1 3.97 68.06 72.75
C MET A 1 2.61 67.52 72.47
N SER A 2 2.43 66.51 71.76
CA SER A 2 1.20 65.91 71.30
C SER A 2 0.61 66.48 70.02
N LEU A 3 0.78 65.76 68.89
CA LEU A 3 0.30 66.04 67.58
C LEU A 3 -1.01 65.25 67.33
N SER A 4 -2.03 65.94 66.94
CA SER A 4 -3.35 65.42 66.57
C SER A 4 -3.38 64.88 65.17
N ARG A 5 -3.94 63.67 64.99
CA ARG A 5 -4.23 63.06 63.70
C ARG A 5 -5.51 63.65 63.11
N ARG A 6 -5.48 64.13 61.86
CA ARG A 6 -6.67 64.41 61.03
C ARG A 6 -6.91 63.31 60.07
N THR A 7 -8.12 62.71 60.10
CA THR A 7 -8.64 61.71 59.22
C THR A 7 -9.14 62.34 57.93
N PHE A 8 -8.68 61.84 56.76
CA PHE A 8 -9.25 62.17 55.47
C PHE A 8 -10.11 61.01 55.00
N LEU A 9 -11.39 61.23 54.79
CA LEU A 9 -12.30 60.31 54.09
C LEU A 9 -12.08 60.53 52.59
N GLY A 10 -11.56 59.51 51.91
CA GLY A 10 -11.53 59.42 50.47
C GLY A 10 -12.60 58.49 49.95
N SER A 11 -13.50 59.00 49.15
CA SER A 11 -14.52 58.19 48.44
C SER A 11 -13.89 57.35 47.36
N ALA A 12 -13.94 55.99 47.54
CA ALA A 12 -13.51 55.06 46.50
C ALA A 12 -14.67 54.84 45.51
N LEU A 13 -14.44 55.28 44.23
CA LEU A 13 -15.27 54.82 43.11
C LEU A 13 -14.88 53.34 42.82
N ALA A 14 -15.83 52.43 42.99
CA ALA A 14 -15.71 51.05 42.55
C ALA A 14 -15.84 51.00 41.01
N VAL A 15 -14.74 50.81 40.29
CA VAL A 15 -14.77 50.43 38.87
C VAL A 15 -14.95 48.91 38.83
N SER A 16 -16.15 48.47 38.48
CA SER A 16 -16.47 47.06 38.18
C SER A 16 -15.83 46.69 36.83
N THR A 17 -14.66 46.09 36.88
CA THR A 17 -14.11 45.36 35.73
C THR A 17 -14.93 44.09 35.52
N LEU A 18 -15.75 44.06 34.45
CA LEU A 18 -16.27 42.79 33.93
C LEU A 18 -15.07 41.98 33.47
N ALA A 19 -14.64 41.01 34.30
CA ALA A 19 -13.76 39.94 33.83
C ALA A 19 -14.58 39.10 32.83
N ALA A 20 -14.24 39.22 31.56
CA ALA A 20 -14.69 38.25 30.57
C ALA A 20 -14.13 36.91 31.02
N THR A 21 -15.01 36.05 31.54
CA THR A 21 -14.67 34.66 31.79
C THR A 21 -14.41 33.99 30.43
N SER A 22 -13.15 33.90 30.02
CA SER A 22 -12.76 33.00 28.94
C SER A 22 -13.17 31.59 29.41
N THR A 23 -14.16 31.00 28.75
CA THR A 23 -14.43 29.55 28.88
C THR A 23 -13.10 28.84 28.62
N PRO A 24 -12.65 27.94 29.52
CA PRO A 24 -11.43 27.20 29.24
C PRO A 24 -11.62 26.45 27.93
N ALA A 25 -10.61 26.53 27.04
CA ALA A 25 -10.57 25.71 25.85
C ALA A 25 -10.83 24.26 26.27
N GLY A 26 -11.76 23.58 25.59
CA GLY A 26 -12.04 22.17 25.86
C GLY A 26 -10.73 21.38 25.73
N ALA A 27 -10.40 20.59 26.75
CA ALA A 27 -9.20 19.77 26.70
C ALA A 27 -9.38 18.69 25.63
N ALA A 28 -8.37 18.53 24.77
CA ALA A 28 -8.31 17.41 23.82
C ALA A 28 -8.47 16.07 24.55
N SER A 29 -9.10 15.09 23.89
CA SER A 29 -9.26 13.74 24.48
C SER A 29 -7.89 13.09 24.73
N PRO A 30 -7.75 12.29 25.79
CA PRO A 30 -6.54 11.52 26.02
C PRO A 30 -6.32 10.50 24.88
N PRO A 31 -5.09 10.02 24.67
CA PRO A 31 -4.81 8.95 23.71
C PRO A 31 -5.72 7.73 23.92
N GLY A 32 -6.23 7.20 22.81
CA GLY A 32 -7.12 6.04 22.79
C GLY A 32 -6.90 5.20 21.55
N ASP A 33 -7.97 4.66 20.97
CA ASP A 33 -7.85 3.84 19.75
C ASP A 33 -7.96 4.68 18.46
N VAL A 34 -8.29 5.98 18.53
CA VAL A 34 -8.29 6.92 17.39
C VAL A 34 -7.51 8.20 17.68
N VAL A 35 -7.53 8.72 18.89
CA VAL A 35 -6.68 9.84 19.32
C VAL A 35 -5.25 9.34 19.56
N GLY A 36 -4.25 10.00 18.96
CA GLY A 36 -2.85 9.60 18.97
C GLY A 36 -2.57 8.41 18.05
N LYS A 37 -3.42 8.15 17.05
CA LYS A 37 -3.37 6.95 16.21
C LYS A 37 -3.43 7.27 14.72
N ILE A 38 -2.90 6.32 13.93
CA ILE A 38 -3.13 6.25 12.49
C ILE A 38 -4.37 5.37 12.26
N THR A 39 -5.40 5.99 11.73
CA THR A 39 -6.58 5.29 11.22
C THR A 39 -6.47 5.15 9.71
N VAL A 40 -6.69 3.98 9.16
CA VAL A 40 -6.73 3.77 7.71
C VAL A 40 -8.16 3.52 7.25
N GLY A 41 -8.63 4.23 6.24
CA GLY A 41 -9.88 3.92 5.56
C GLY A 41 -9.75 2.57 4.86
N TYR A 42 -10.67 1.66 5.13
CA TYR A 42 -10.68 0.31 4.56
C TYR A 42 -11.98 0.08 3.81
N GLN A 43 -11.91 0.01 2.48
CA GLN A 43 -13.08 -0.20 1.63
C GLN A 43 -13.60 -1.63 1.78
N GLY A 44 -12.73 -2.62 1.62
CA GLY A 44 -13.12 -4.03 1.73
C GLY A 44 -14.23 -4.42 0.78
N TRP A 45 -14.32 -3.84 -0.42
CA TRP A 45 -15.48 -3.92 -1.30
C TRP A 45 -15.27 -4.71 -2.60
N PHE A 46 -14.05 -5.13 -2.89
CA PHE A 46 -13.76 -5.88 -4.11
C PHE A 46 -14.30 -7.30 -4.04
N ALA A 47 -15.02 -7.73 -5.07
CA ALA A 47 -15.49 -9.09 -5.23
C ALA A 47 -15.13 -9.63 -6.62
N ALA A 48 -14.97 -10.95 -6.71
CA ALA A 48 -14.63 -11.64 -7.95
C ALA A 48 -15.60 -12.79 -8.20
N ARG A 49 -15.90 -13.07 -9.46
CA ARG A 49 -16.71 -14.26 -9.79
C ARG A 49 -16.01 -15.53 -9.33
N GLY A 50 -16.72 -16.40 -8.63
CA GLY A 50 -16.18 -17.64 -8.06
C GLY A 50 -15.63 -17.51 -6.64
N ASP A 51 -15.74 -16.35 -5.99
CA ASP A 51 -15.37 -16.12 -4.59
C ASP A 51 -16.44 -16.60 -3.59
N ASN A 52 -17.48 -17.26 -4.07
CA ASN A 52 -18.67 -17.70 -3.31
C ASN A 52 -19.47 -16.55 -2.67
N SER A 53 -19.25 -15.30 -3.06
CA SER A 53 -20.09 -14.18 -2.63
C SER A 53 -21.47 -14.27 -3.28
N PRO A 54 -22.52 -13.73 -2.62
CA PRO A 54 -23.85 -13.67 -3.22
C PRO A 54 -23.92 -12.78 -4.47
N LEU A 55 -22.95 -11.89 -4.69
CA LEU A 55 -22.86 -11.05 -5.88
C LEU A 55 -22.43 -11.85 -7.10
N ASN A 56 -21.57 -12.86 -6.94
CA ASN A 56 -21.00 -13.69 -8.01
C ASN A 56 -20.57 -12.87 -9.24
N GLY A 57 -19.88 -11.77 -9.01
CA GLY A 57 -19.51 -10.79 -10.03
C GLY A 57 -18.23 -10.04 -9.67
N TRP A 58 -17.76 -9.19 -10.58
CA TRP A 58 -16.50 -8.44 -10.49
C TRP A 58 -16.71 -7.04 -9.90
N TRP A 59 -17.27 -6.98 -8.71
CA TRP A 59 -17.65 -5.74 -8.05
C TRP A 59 -16.42 -4.85 -7.76
N HIS A 60 -16.48 -3.60 -8.15
CA HIS A 60 -15.41 -2.60 -8.12
C HIS A 60 -14.14 -2.92 -8.94
N TRP A 61 -14.02 -4.13 -9.51
CA TRP A 61 -12.97 -4.45 -10.47
C TRP A 61 -13.33 -4.04 -11.89
N SER A 62 -14.61 -4.16 -12.25
CA SER A 62 -15.14 -3.92 -13.61
C SER A 62 -16.25 -2.89 -13.61
N ASP A 63 -16.40 -2.11 -14.69
CA ASP A 63 -17.57 -1.25 -14.92
C ASP A 63 -18.82 -2.10 -15.15
N ASN A 64 -18.74 -3.08 -16.04
CA ASN A 64 -19.72 -4.16 -16.14
C ASN A 64 -19.29 -5.33 -15.26
N TRP A 65 -19.75 -5.35 -14.01
CA TRP A 65 -19.36 -6.36 -13.03
C TRP A 65 -19.83 -7.80 -13.35
N GLY A 66 -20.64 -7.99 -14.40
CA GLY A 66 -20.98 -9.30 -14.97
C GLY A 66 -19.82 -9.96 -15.73
N GLU A 67 -18.81 -9.19 -16.16
CA GLU A 67 -17.67 -9.64 -16.96
C GLU A 67 -16.34 -9.36 -16.22
N PRO A 68 -15.30 -10.20 -16.44
CA PRO A 68 -14.00 -9.97 -15.80
C PRO A 68 -13.37 -8.66 -16.24
N PRO A 69 -12.54 -8.05 -15.36
CA PRO A 69 -11.83 -6.83 -15.71
C PRO A 69 -10.90 -7.07 -16.89
N SER A 70 -10.93 -6.14 -17.85
CA SER A 70 -10.20 -6.18 -19.12
C SER A 70 -9.76 -4.76 -19.50
N PRO A 71 -8.93 -4.57 -20.55
CA PRO A 71 -8.54 -3.23 -21.00
C PRO A 71 -9.71 -2.31 -21.42
N THR A 72 -10.90 -2.88 -21.68
CA THR A 72 -12.10 -2.13 -22.10
C THR A 72 -13.26 -2.22 -21.09
N ASN A 73 -13.06 -2.92 -20.00
CA ASN A 73 -14.06 -3.11 -18.95
C ASN A 73 -13.37 -3.17 -17.57
N HIS A 74 -12.98 -2.02 -17.02
CA HIS A 74 -12.39 -1.97 -15.68
C HIS A 74 -12.72 -0.66 -14.98
N ALA A 75 -12.95 -0.74 -13.68
CA ALA A 75 -13.12 0.41 -12.80
C ALA A 75 -11.80 0.84 -12.13
N LEU A 76 -10.68 0.24 -12.50
CA LEU A 76 -9.36 0.43 -11.88
C LEU A 76 -8.63 1.65 -12.42
N GLN A 77 -7.83 2.28 -11.57
CA GLN A 77 -6.81 3.27 -11.94
C GLN A 77 -5.39 2.84 -11.51
N SER A 78 -5.27 1.77 -10.72
CA SER A 78 -3.98 1.15 -10.36
C SER A 78 -4.13 -0.36 -10.20
N TRP A 79 -3.00 -1.08 -10.21
CA TRP A 79 -2.97 -2.54 -10.13
C TRP A 79 -2.45 -3.00 -8.76
N PRO A 80 -3.04 -4.04 -8.15
CA PRO A 80 -2.54 -4.61 -6.89
C PRO A 80 -1.28 -5.46 -7.10
N ASP A 81 -0.35 -5.43 -6.14
CA ASP A 81 0.69 -6.45 -6.06
C ASP A 81 0.10 -7.72 -5.44
N MET A 82 -0.03 -8.76 -6.27
CA MET A 82 -0.68 -10.01 -5.89
C MET A 82 0.26 -11.03 -5.23
N THR A 83 1.49 -10.66 -4.88
CA THR A 83 2.53 -11.61 -4.40
C THR A 83 2.09 -12.31 -3.11
N ASP A 84 1.53 -11.59 -2.16
CA ASP A 84 1.17 -12.11 -0.82
C ASP A 84 -0.21 -12.76 -0.73
N TYR A 85 -1.02 -12.68 -1.79
CA TYR A 85 -2.39 -13.23 -1.76
C TYR A 85 -2.39 -14.73 -2.10
N PRO A 86 -2.92 -15.59 -1.20
CA PRO A 86 -3.02 -17.03 -1.46
C PRO A 86 -4.02 -17.38 -2.55
N THR A 87 -5.19 -16.72 -2.56
CA THR A 87 -6.24 -16.88 -3.57
C THR A 87 -6.20 -15.72 -4.55
N LYS A 88 -6.27 -16.06 -5.83
CA LYS A 88 -6.15 -15.10 -6.94
C LYS A 88 -7.18 -15.43 -8.01
N TYR A 89 -7.80 -14.40 -8.55
CA TYR A 89 -8.83 -14.52 -9.58
C TYR A 89 -8.28 -14.01 -10.91
N PRO A 90 -8.27 -14.84 -11.97
CA PRO A 90 -7.75 -14.45 -13.28
C PRO A 90 -8.66 -13.40 -13.92
N THR A 91 -8.04 -12.41 -14.55
CA THR A 91 -8.71 -11.33 -15.29
C THR A 91 -8.68 -11.60 -16.81
N ALA A 92 -9.36 -10.77 -17.58
CA ALA A 92 -9.27 -10.77 -19.04
C ALA A 92 -8.21 -9.76 -19.58
N PHE A 93 -7.37 -9.21 -18.70
CA PHE A 93 -6.14 -8.54 -19.13
C PHE A 93 -5.13 -9.56 -19.68
N GLY A 94 -4.22 -9.09 -20.52
CA GLY A 94 -3.03 -9.86 -20.91
C GLY A 94 -2.12 -10.19 -19.73
N ALA A 95 -1.03 -10.90 -20.00
CA ALA A 95 -0.04 -11.19 -18.98
C ALA A 95 0.58 -9.91 -18.39
N LEU A 96 1.08 -10.01 -17.17
CA LEU A 96 1.94 -8.98 -16.56
C LEU A 96 3.25 -8.85 -17.37
N GLY A 97 3.94 -7.72 -17.24
CA GLY A 97 5.22 -7.48 -17.90
C GLY A 97 6.30 -8.53 -17.63
N ASN A 98 6.19 -9.29 -16.51
CA ASN A 98 7.05 -10.42 -16.19
C ASN A 98 6.54 -11.77 -16.74
N GLY A 99 5.48 -11.77 -17.54
CA GLY A 99 4.88 -12.97 -18.15
C GLY A 99 3.93 -13.76 -17.24
N GLN A 100 3.72 -13.34 -15.98
CA GLN A 100 2.77 -14.00 -15.08
C GLN A 100 1.32 -13.63 -15.44
N PRO A 101 0.32 -14.46 -15.09
CA PRO A 101 -1.09 -14.12 -15.28
C PRO A 101 -1.48 -12.85 -14.52
N ALA A 102 -2.28 -11.99 -15.13
CA ALA A 102 -2.88 -10.84 -14.48
C ALA A 102 -4.07 -11.30 -13.62
N THR A 103 -3.94 -11.17 -12.31
CA THR A 103 -4.93 -11.64 -11.33
C THR A 103 -5.25 -10.54 -10.32
N VAL A 104 -6.44 -10.64 -9.70
CA VAL A 104 -6.90 -9.77 -8.62
C VAL A 104 -7.41 -10.59 -7.42
N PHE A 105 -7.75 -9.93 -6.31
CA PHE A 105 -8.27 -10.57 -5.09
C PHE A 105 -9.78 -10.38 -4.93
N SER A 106 -10.37 -11.02 -3.91
CA SER A 106 -11.71 -10.71 -3.39
C SER A 106 -11.66 -10.47 -1.88
N ASN A 107 -12.32 -9.41 -1.40
CA ASN A 107 -12.47 -9.17 0.03
C ASN A 107 -13.50 -10.12 0.69
N HIS A 108 -14.31 -10.82 -0.10
CA HIS A 108 -15.17 -11.89 0.43
C HIS A 108 -14.36 -13.11 0.90
N ASP A 109 -13.13 -13.27 0.44
CA ASP A 109 -12.19 -14.25 0.98
C ASP A 109 -11.58 -13.76 2.29
N TYR A 110 -11.74 -14.52 3.36
CA TYR A 110 -11.12 -14.20 4.65
C TYR A 110 -9.61 -13.97 4.54
N GLN A 111 -8.92 -14.80 3.76
CA GLN A 111 -7.46 -14.72 3.59
C GLN A 111 -6.99 -13.40 2.97
N THR A 112 -7.79 -12.72 2.16
CA THR A 112 -7.50 -11.37 1.67
C THR A 112 -7.52 -10.36 2.82
N VAL A 113 -8.57 -10.39 3.62
CA VAL A 113 -8.70 -9.52 4.80
C VAL A 113 -7.61 -9.82 5.83
N ASP A 114 -7.25 -11.09 6.01
CA ASP A 114 -6.16 -11.52 6.89
C ASP A 114 -4.81 -10.94 6.44
N VAL A 115 -4.49 -11.00 5.13
CA VAL A 115 -3.29 -10.38 4.56
C VAL A 115 -3.28 -8.86 4.80
N HIS A 116 -4.39 -8.17 4.59
CA HIS A 116 -4.49 -6.73 4.81
C HIS A 116 -4.26 -6.35 6.27
N PHE A 117 -4.89 -7.06 7.22
CA PHE A 117 -4.71 -6.80 8.65
C PHE A 117 -3.33 -7.18 9.16
N ARG A 118 -2.70 -8.22 8.60
CA ARG A 118 -1.29 -8.53 8.83
C ARG A 118 -0.39 -7.36 8.40
N TRP A 119 -0.57 -6.80 7.21
CA TRP A 119 0.18 -5.61 6.78
C TRP A 119 -0.09 -4.40 7.68
N MET A 120 -1.35 -4.13 8.06
CA MET A 120 -1.66 -3.05 9.00
C MET A 120 -0.86 -3.20 10.30
N ARG A 121 -0.78 -4.43 10.85
CA ARG A 121 0.01 -4.73 12.05
C ARG A 121 1.50 -4.54 11.85
N GLU A 122 2.04 -5.11 10.79
CA GLU A 122 3.48 -5.08 10.47
C GLU A 122 3.99 -3.66 10.25
N TYR A 123 3.18 -2.81 9.64
CA TYR A 123 3.57 -1.44 9.28
C TYR A 123 2.99 -0.36 10.20
N GLY A 124 2.37 -0.72 11.31
CA GLY A 124 1.98 0.23 12.36
C GLY A 124 0.75 1.09 12.06
N CYS A 125 -0.17 0.61 11.21
CA CYS A 125 -1.52 1.14 11.10
C CYS A 125 -2.31 0.67 12.33
N ASP A 126 -2.78 1.62 13.16
CA ASP A 126 -3.35 1.28 14.47
C ASP A 126 -4.81 0.82 14.38
N THR A 127 -5.60 1.45 13.50
CA THR A 127 -7.05 1.27 13.45
C THR A 127 -7.54 1.28 12.01
N ALA A 128 -8.42 0.35 11.65
CA ALA A 128 -9.12 0.30 10.37
C ALA A 128 -10.53 0.92 10.52
N ALA A 129 -10.85 1.92 9.70
CA ALA A 129 -12.19 2.45 9.54
C ALA A 129 -12.88 1.65 8.43
N LEU A 130 -13.66 0.62 8.81
CA LEU A 130 -14.36 -0.21 7.83
C LEU A 130 -15.52 0.57 7.22
N GLN A 131 -15.42 0.84 5.93
CA GLN A 131 -16.47 1.50 5.16
C GLN A 131 -17.74 0.62 5.10
N ARG A 132 -18.89 1.23 5.40
CA ARG A 132 -20.20 0.59 5.33
C ARG A 132 -21.15 1.49 4.56
N PHE A 133 -21.39 1.10 3.33
CA PHE A 133 -22.35 1.75 2.44
C PHE A 133 -23.78 1.27 2.74
N ASN A 134 -24.75 1.72 1.94
CA ASN A 134 -26.15 1.33 2.11
C ASN A 134 -26.31 -0.20 2.25
N PRO A 135 -26.67 -0.72 3.42
CA PRO A 135 -26.76 -2.17 3.66
C PRO A 135 -27.95 -2.83 2.94
N THR A 136 -28.90 -2.04 2.41
CA THR A 136 -30.04 -2.52 1.60
C THR A 136 -29.76 -2.36 0.11
N GLY A 137 -28.63 -1.77 -0.27
CA GLY A 137 -28.17 -1.67 -1.65
C GLY A 137 -27.57 -2.96 -2.20
N GLY A 138 -27.10 -2.92 -3.46
CA GLY A 138 -26.55 -4.08 -4.17
C GLY A 138 -25.39 -4.78 -3.49
N GLU A 139 -24.55 -4.06 -2.75
CA GLU A 139 -23.41 -4.62 -2.01
C GLU A 139 -23.74 -5.04 -0.56
N GLY A 140 -24.96 -4.78 -0.08
CA GLY A 140 -25.36 -5.11 1.29
C GLY A 140 -25.02 -6.54 1.73
N PRO A 141 -25.30 -7.57 0.93
CA PRO A 141 -25.01 -8.96 1.30
C PRO A 141 -23.53 -9.28 1.52
N ILE A 142 -22.61 -8.67 0.74
CA ILE A 142 -21.17 -8.90 0.90
C ILE A 142 -20.62 -8.13 2.09
N ARG A 143 -21.18 -6.96 2.42
CA ARG A 143 -20.75 -6.10 3.52
C ARG A 143 -20.80 -6.78 4.88
N ASP A 144 -21.84 -7.57 5.13
CA ASP A 144 -22.00 -8.30 6.39
C ASP A 144 -20.91 -9.37 6.54
N ALA A 145 -20.60 -10.13 5.47
CA ALA A 145 -19.54 -11.13 5.46
C ALA A 145 -18.16 -10.48 5.67
N VAL A 146 -17.85 -9.39 4.94
CA VAL A 146 -16.58 -8.67 5.10
C VAL A 146 -16.44 -8.11 6.51
N THR A 147 -17.51 -7.59 7.13
CA THR A 147 -17.48 -7.13 8.53
C THR A 147 -17.09 -8.26 9.49
N ALA A 148 -17.61 -9.48 9.27
CA ALA A 148 -17.24 -10.65 10.07
C ALA A 148 -15.76 -11.04 9.86
N HIS A 149 -15.25 -10.97 8.63
CA HIS A 149 -13.84 -11.21 8.31
C HIS A 149 -12.94 -10.18 8.96
N VAL A 150 -13.31 -8.89 8.91
CA VAL A 150 -12.58 -7.79 9.56
C VAL A 150 -12.47 -8.02 11.06
N ARG A 151 -13.57 -8.38 11.74
CA ARG A 151 -13.52 -8.73 13.16
C ARG A 151 -12.51 -9.84 13.43
N ARG A 152 -12.60 -10.94 12.68
CA ARG A 152 -11.73 -12.11 12.83
C ARG A 152 -10.25 -11.76 12.61
N ALA A 153 -9.94 -11.02 11.54
CA ALA A 153 -8.58 -10.60 11.21
C ALA A 153 -8.04 -9.59 12.23
N ALA A 154 -8.87 -8.64 12.68
CA ALA A 154 -8.53 -7.68 13.73
C ALA A 154 -8.14 -8.40 15.04
N GLU A 155 -8.92 -9.39 15.47
CA GLU A 155 -8.63 -10.21 16.64
C GLU A 155 -7.36 -11.05 16.46
N ALA A 156 -7.10 -11.57 15.26
CA ALA A 156 -5.91 -12.37 14.96
C ALA A 156 -4.61 -11.54 14.97
N HIS A 157 -4.65 -10.32 14.43
CA HIS A 157 -3.47 -9.48 14.26
C HIS A 157 -3.33 -8.36 15.30
N GLY A 158 -4.32 -8.16 16.18
CA GLY A 158 -4.29 -7.11 17.21
C GLY A 158 -4.40 -5.69 16.65
N VAL A 159 -5.10 -5.51 15.53
CA VAL A 159 -5.40 -4.21 14.92
C VAL A 159 -6.81 -3.80 15.31
N LYS A 160 -7.00 -2.53 15.66
CA LYS A 160 -8.33 -2.02 15.99
C LYS A 160 -9.17 -1.78 14.75
N PHE A 161 -10.50 -1.82 14.89
CA PHE A 161 -11.43 -1.45 13.82
C PHE A 161 -12.68 -0.80 14.36
N TYR A 162 -13.34 0.00 13.51
CA TYR A 162 -14.67 0.53 13.79
C TYR A 162 -15.47 0.63 12.49
N ILE A 163 -16.79 0.81 12.62
CA ILE A 163 -17.70 0.98 11.48
C ILE A 163 -17.74 2.45 11.08
N MET A 164 -17.48 2.71 9.80
CA MET A 164 -17.59 4.02 9.16
C MET A 164 -18.71 3.98 8.13
N TYR A 165 -19.85 4.56 8.43
CA TYR A 165 -20.97 4.67 7.52
C TYR A 165 -20.69 5.73 6.45
N ASP A 166 -20.78 5.36 5.18
CA ASP A 166 -20.83 6.29 4.06
C ASP A 166 -22.27 6.42 3.58
N VAL A 167 -22.81 7.63 3.65
CA VAL A 167 -24.22 7.89 3.33
C VAL A 167 -24.47 8.28 1.87
N THR A 168 -23.47 8.19 1.01
CA THR A 168 -23.60 8.51 -0.42
C THR A 168 -24.67 7.67 -1.08
N ASN A 169 -25.58 8.30 -1.82
CA ASN A 169 -26.71 7.68 -2.52
C ASN A 169 -27.69 6.89 -1.62
N TRP A 170 -27.60 7.02 -0.30
CA TRP A 170 -28.44 6.31 0.65
C TRP A 170 -29.64 7.18 1.10
N THR A 171 -30.64 7.32 0.24
CA THR A 171 -31.76 8.26 0.42
C THR A 171 -32.62 8.01 1.66
N THR A 172 -32.68 6.76 2.14
CA THR A 172 -33.41 6.30 3.34
C THR A 172 -32.52 6.26 4.59
N MET A 173 -31.32 6.84 4.52
CA MET A 173 -30.26 6.76 5.53
C MET A 173 -30.75 7.02 6.95
N GLN A 174 -31.58 8.03 7.19
CA GLN A 174 -31.95 8.48 8.55
C GLN A 174 -32.56 7.37 9.42
N SER A 175 -33.40 6.52 8.85
CA SER A 175 -34.01 5.39 9.57
C SER A 175 -33.16 4.12 9.49
N GLU A 176 -32.61 3.85 8.32
CA GLU A 176 -31.92 2.58 8.04
C GLU A 176 -30.56 2.49 8.72
N ILE A 177 -29.82 3.60 8.87
CA ILE A 177 -28.54 3.61 9.61
C ILE A 177 -28.73 3.23 11.08
N LYS A 178 -29.84 3.72 11.70
CA LYS A 178 -30.22 3.39 13.09
C LYS A 178 -30.59 1.91 13.22
N ALA A 179 -31.36 1.39 12.27
CA ALA A 179 -31.76 -0.01 12.23
C ALA A 179 -30.54 -0.94 12.00
N ASP A 180 -29.66 -0.60 11.06
CA ASP A 180 -28.44 -1.37 10.80
C ASP A 180 -27.50 -1.42 12.01
N TRP A 181 -27.28 -0.27 12.65
CA TRP A 181 -26.51 -0.25 13.90
C TRP A 181 -27.14 -1.13 14.96
N THR A 182 -28.42 -0.97 15.24
CA THR A 182 -29.11 -1.68 16.31
C THR A 182 -29.16 -3.19 16.08
N ASN A 183 -29.47 -3.59 14.86
CA ASN A 183 -29.74 -4.99 14.55
C ASN A 183 -28.51 -5.79 14.14
N LYS A 184 -27.45 -5.12 13.66
CA LYS A 184 -26.27 -5.77 13.12
C LYS A 184 -24.96 -5.26 13.73
N MET A 185 -24.59 -3.99 13.51
CA MET A 185 -23.24 -3.51 13.75
C MET A 185 -22.89 -3.35 15.22
N ARG A 186 -23.85 -3.00 16.07
CA ARG A 186 -23.62 -2.87 17.53
C ARG A 186 -23.05 -4.15 18.15
N ALA A 187 -23.40 -5.32 17.65
CA ALA A 187 -22.90 -6.60 18.16
C ALA A 187 -21.36 -6.72 18.05
N TYR A 188 -20.75 -6.07 17.08
CA TYR A 188 -19.29 -6.08 16.89
C TYR A 188 -18.53 -5.33 17.98
N THR A 189 -19.19 -4.43 18.73
CA THR A 189 -18.58 -3.70 19.85
C THR A 189 -18.17 -4.60 21.03
N SER A 190 -18.61 -5.86 21.03
CA SER A 190 -18.18 -6.90 21.98
C SER A 190 -16.75 -7.41 21.71
N SER A 191 -16.20 -7.18 20.51
CA SER A 191 -14.83 -7.55 20.21
C SER A 191 -13.84 -6.70 21.02
N PRO A 192 -12.78 -7.28 21.58
CA PRO A 192 -11.71 -6.52 22.23
C PRO A 192 -10.93 -5.63 21.25
N MET A 193 -11.05 -5.92 19.93
CA MET A 193 -10.42 -5.13 18.87
C MET A 193 -11.35 -4.06 18.31
N TYR A 194 -12.62 -3.98 18.74
CA TYR A 194 -13.46 -2.84 18.36
C TYR A 194 -12.91 -1.55 18.99
N ALA A 195 -12.66 -0.54 18.18
CA ALA A 195 -12.02 0.70 18.62
C ALA A 195 -12.86 1.44 19.68
N ARG A 196 -12.20 1.96 20.71
CA ARG A 196 -12.79 2.76 21.78
C ARG A 196 -12.03 4.06 22.00
N GLN A 197 -12.77 5.12 22.19
CA GLN A 197 -12.24 6.42 22.57
C GLN A 197 -13.03 6.93 23.79
N ASN A 198 -12.33 7.39 24.80
CA ASN A 198 -12.94 7.81 26.07
C ASN A 198 -13.88 6.73 26.67
N GLY A 199 -13.51 5.43 26.54
CA GLY A 199 -14.30 4.29 26.98
C GLY A 199 -15.51 3.94 26.09
N LYS A 200 -15.86 4.77 25.12
CA LYS A 200 -17.03 4.58 24.23
C LYS A 200 -16.62 3.90 22.93
N PRO A 201 -17.44 2.98 22.37
CA PRO A 201 -17.19 2.43 21.04
C PRO A 201 -17.22 3.54 19.99
N VAL A 202 -16.30 3.48 19.00
CA VAL A 202 -16.17 4.47 17.95
C VAL A 202 -17.12 4.15 16.80
N VAL A 203 -17.79 5.16 16.27
CA VAL A 203 -18.52 5.12 15.00
C VAL A 203 -18.16 6.36 14.19
N CYS A 204 -18.04 6.21 12.89
CA CYS A 204 -17.93 7.37 11.99
C CYS A 204 -19.15 7.43 11.07
N VAL A 205 -19.61 8.64 10.77
CA VAL A 205 -20.56 8.91 9.69
C VAL A 205 -19.90 9.89 8.73
N TRP A 206 -19.73 9.46 7.48
CA TRP A 206 -19.13 10.25 6.41
C TRP A 206 -20.18 10.64 5.38
N GLY A 207 -20.12 11.89 4.93
CA GLY A 207 -20.96 12.37 3.82
C GLY A 207 -22.00 13.43 4.20
N PHE A 208 -22.08 13.86 5.46
CA PHE A 208 -23.00 14.95 5.84
C PHE A 208 -22.50 16.29 5.34
N GLY A 209 -23.41 17.05 4.70
CA GLY A 209 -23.19 18.42 4.28
C GLY A 209 -22.25 18.63 3.09
N PHE A 210 -21.82 17.58 2.40
CA PHE A 210 -21.10 17.73 1.14
C PHE A 210 -21.99 18.33 0.05
N ASN A 211 -21.41 19.18 -0.78
CA ASN A 211 -22.08 19.83 -1.91
C ASN A 211 -22.04 19.00 -3.19
N ASP A 212 -21.83 17.68 -3.07
CA ASP A 212 -21.77 16.74 -4.18
C ASP A 212 -23.15 16.07 -4.40
N PRO A 213 -23.42 15.54 -5.60
CA PRO A 213 -24.60 14.72 -5.85
C PRO A 213 -24.72 13.51 -4.91
N GLY A 214 -25.93 13.02 -4.70
CA GLY A 214 -26.18 11.81 -3.91
C GLY A 214 -26.29 12.02 -2.40
N ARG A 215 -26.25 13.27 -1.91
CA ARG A 215 -26.36 13.62 -0.48
C ARG A 215 -27.47 14.65 -0.23
N PRO A 216 -28.76 14.28 -0.46
CA PRO A 216 -29.88 15.23 -0.42
C PRO A 216 -30.34 15.61 1.00
N PHE A 217 -29.68 15.11 2.03
CA PHE A 217 -30.11 15.24 3.43
C PHE A 217 -30.15 16.70 3.89
N THR A 218 -31.13 17.01 4.74
CA THR A 218 -31.19 18.30 5.42
C THR A 218 -30.30 18.31 6.68
N PRO A 219 -29.91 19.52 7.17
CA PRO A 219 -29.20 19.62 8.44
C PRO A 219 -29.94 18.93 9.60
N GLN A 220 -31.28 19.07 9.65
CA GLN A 220 -32.10 18.47 10.69
C GLN A 220 -32.07 16.94 10.66
N GLN A 221 -32.13 16.33 9.47
CA GLN A 221 -32.02 14.87 9.34
C GLN A 221 -30.64 14.35 9.80
N CYS A 222 -29.58 15.07 9.44
CA CYS A 222 -28.22 14.74 9.86
C CYS A 222 -28.04 14.93 11.38
N GLN A 223 -28.57 16.03 11.94
CA GLN A 223 -28.51 16.26 13.38
C GLN A 223 -29.24 15.17 14.18
N ASP A 224 -30.42 14.74 13.71
CA ASP A 224 -31.16 13.64 14.34
C ASP A 224 -30.33 12.33 14.37
N VAL A 225 -29.56 12.03 13.33
CA VAL A 225 -28.66 10.86 13.33
C VAL A 225 -27.51 11.05 14.31
N VAL A 226 -26.89 12.24 14.35
CA VAL A 226 -25.82 12.55 15.30
C VAL A 226 -26.30 12.40 16.74
N ASP A 227 -27.42 13.01 17.08
CA ASP A 227 -28.00 12.98 18.43
C ASP A 227 -28.38 11.55 18.85
N TRP A 228 -28.94 10.80 17.89
CA TRP A 228 -29.28 9.41 18.13
C TRP A 228 -28.05 8.56 18.44
N PHE A 229 -26.97 8.64 17.64
CA PHE A 229 -25.73 7.89 17.90
C PHE A 229 -25.09 8.30 19.23
N LYS A 230 -25.06 9.59 19.54
CA LYS A 230 -24.57 10.08 20.85
C LYS A 230 -25.41 9.51 22.00
N GLY A 231 -26.72 9.40 21.81
CA GLY A 231 -27.64 8.72 22.75
C GLY A 231 -27.39 7.23 22.92
N GLN A 232 -26.78 6.56 21.92
CA GLN A 232 -26.31 5.16 22.01
C GLN A 232 -25.00 5.02 22.81
N GLY A 233 -24.42 6.10 23.29
CA GLY A 233 -23.17 6.09 24.06
C GLY A 233 -21.91 5.83 23.25
N VAL A 234 -21.92 6.14 21.95
CA VAL A 234 -20.74 6.00 21.09
C VAL A 234 -19.87 7.27 21.09
N TYR A 235 -18.60 7.13 20.78
CA TYR A 235 -17.75 8.24 20.37
C TYR A 235 -17.93 8.42 18.85
N LEU A 236 -18.50 9.55 18.44
CA LEU A 236 -18.93 9.75 17.07
C LEU A 236 -17.96 10.67 16.31
N ILE A 237 -17.43 10.16 15.19
CA ILE A 237 -16.57 10.89 14.26
C ILE A 237 -17.43 11.38 13.09
N GLY A 238 -17.24 12.63 12.66
CA GLY A 238 -17.83 13.19 11.45
C GLY A 238 -16.80 13.24 10.33
N GLY A 239 -17.02 12.45 9.27
CA GLY A 239 -16.34 12.64 7.99
C GLY A 239 -17.04 13.78 7.25
N VAL A 240 -16.43 14.96 7.23
CA VAL A 240 -17.05 16.21 6.80
C VAL A 240 -16.32 16.81 5.59
N PRO A 241 -16.94 17.79 4.87
CA PRO A 241 -16.26 18.48 3.77
C PRO A 241 -14.97 19.19 4.23
N THR A 242 -14.06 19.41 3.32
CA THR A 242 -12.81 20.15 3.57
C THR A 242 -13.08 21.53 4.19
N HIS A 243 -14.05 22.25 3.63
CA HIS A 243 -14.37 23.64 4.04
C HIS A 243 -15.53 23.72 5.06
N TRP A 244 -15.69 22.67 5.90
CA TRP A 244 -16.75 22.55 6.91
C TRP A 244 -16.87 23.76 7.84
N ARG A 245 -15.75 24.36 8.22
CA ARG A 245 -15.72 25.49 9.17
C ARG A 245 -16.36 26.76 8.61
N ARG A 246 -16.18 26.98 7.30
CA ARG A 246 -16.66 28.18 6.58
C ARG A 246 -17.95 27.94 5.82
N GLU A 247 -18.36 26.70 5.64
CA GLU A 247 -19.56 26.29 4.89
C GLU A 247 -19.57 26.84 3.45
N VAL A 248 -18.44 26.69 2.75
CA VAL A 248 -18.23 27.13 1.37
C VAL A 248 -17.69 25.99 0.49
N GLU A 249 -17.65 26.20 -0.81
CA GLU A 249 -17.05 25.28 -1.81
C GLU A 249 -17.67 23.88 -1.76
N ASP A 250 -16.94 22.88 -1.21
CA ASP A 250 -17.42 21.51 -1.07
C ASP A 250 -18.38 21.31 0.11
N SER A 251 -18.60 22.34 0.93
CA SER A 251 -19.51 22.31 2.06
C SER A 251 -20.81 23.08 1.77
N ARG A 252 -21.93 22.44 2.03
CA ARG A 252 -23.24 23.11 1.98
C ARG A 252 -23.42 24.09 3.14
N PRO A 253 -24.16 25.20 2.93
CA PRO A 253 -24.54 26.11 4.01
C PRO A 253 -25.48 25.44 5.03
N ASP A 254 -25.58 26.03 6.22
CA ASP A 254 -26.46 25.63 7.33
C ASP A 254 -26.10 24.28 8.00
N PHE A 255 -24.95 23.67 7.68
CA PHE A 255 -24.47 22.44 8.32
C PHE A 255 -23.52 22.68 9.49
N GLY A 256 -23.12 23.90 9.77
CA GLY A 256 -22.16 24.24 10.80
C GLY A 256 -22.52 23.74 12.19
N GLY A 257 -23.81 23.71 12.54
CA GLY A 257 -24.30 23.13 13.78
C GLY A 257 -24.10 21.61 13.85
N VAL A 258 -24.38 20.91 12.75
CA VAL A 258 -24.18 19.46 12.62
C VAL A 258 -22.72 19.10 12.78
N TYR A 259 -21.82 19.80 12.06
CA TYR A 259 -20.37 19.53 12.17
C TYR A 259 -19.86 19.70 13.59
N ARG A 260 -20.24 20.77 14.27
CA ARG A 260 -19.81 21.07 15.64
C ARG A 260 -20.45 20.20 16.71
N SER A 261 -21.36 19.30 16.32
CA SER A 261 -21.99 18.33 17.23
C SER A 261 -21.26 16.99 17.33
N PHE A 262 -20.27 16.71 16.50
CA PHE A 262 -19.44 15.51 16.58
C PHE A 262 -18.44 15.57 17.73
N HIS A 263 -17.92 14.42 18.17
CA HIS A 263 -16.83 14.37 19.13
C HIS A 263 -15.47 14.57 18.47
N MET A 264 -15.32 14.16 17.19
CA MET A 264 -14.12 14.31 16.38
C MET A 264 -14.52 14.66 14.96
N LEU A 265 -13.77 15.53 14.30
CA LEU A 265 -13.94 15.84 12.88
C LEU A 265 -12.78 15.28 12.06
N SER A 266 -13.13 14.65 10.94
CA SER A 266 -12.20 14.12 9.95
C SER A 266 -12.53 14.71 8.58
N PRO A 267 -12.00 15.92 8.25
CA PRO A 267 -12.27 16.57 6.98
C PRO A 267 -11.64 15.82 5.81
N TRP A 268 -12.40 15.68 4.72
CA TRP A 268 -11.96 15.00 3.51
C TRP A 268 -10.98 15.86 2.71
N MET A 269 -9.93 15.24 2.13
CA MET A 269 -8.90 15.97 1.40
C MET A 269 -8.62 15.39 0.00
N VAL A 270 -9.14 14.20 -0.33
CA VAL A 270 -8.94 13.60 -1.65
C VAL A 270 -9.57 14.50 -2.72
N GLY A 271 -8.81 14.70 -3.81
CA GLY A 271 -9.23 15.59 -4.89
C GLY A 271 -9.05 17.09 -4.61
N ARG A 272 -8.56 17.48 -3.44
CA ARG A 272 -8.35 18.91 -3.06
C ARG A 272 -6.88 19.32 -3.18
N ILE A 273 -5.96 18.38 -3.01
CA ILE A 273 -4.51 18.59 -3.11
C ILE A 273 -3.89 17.52 -4.00
N GLY A 274 -2.81 17.85 -4.71
CA GLY A 274 -2.10 16.93 -5.61
C GLY A 274 -0.57 17.08 -5.58
N ASN A 275 -0.03 18.01 -4.78
CA ASN A 275 1.40 18.24 -4.66
C ASN A 275 1.78 18.87 -3.30
N VAL A 276 3.08 19.02 -3.06
CA VAL A 276 3.65 19.56 -1.82
C VAL A 276 3.17 21.01 -1.56
N ALA A 277 3.11 21.83 -2.59
CA ALA A 277 2.70 23.25 -2.44
C ALA A 277 1.23 23.37 -2.02
N ASP A 278 0.36 22.54 -2.59
CA ASP A 278 -1.06 22.46 -2.19
C ASP A 278 -1.16 22.05 -0.71
N SER A 279 -0.39 21.03 -0.28
CA SER A 279 -0.38 20.58 1.13
C SER A 279 0.00 21.72 2.07
N ASP A 280 1.00 22.55 1.71
CA ASP A 280 1.41 23.71 2.53
C ASP A 280 0.37 24.82 2.54
N HIS A 281 -0.26 25.07 1.39
CA HIS A 281 -1.35 26.05 1.27
C HIS A 281 -2.53 25.63 2.17
N PHE A 282 -2.97 24.38 2.09
CA PHE A 282 -4.08 23.87 2.90
C PHE A 282 -3.73 23.82 4.39
N HIS A 283 -2.51 23.44 4.75
CA HIS A 283 -2.06 23.52 6.13
C HIS A 283 -2.24 24.93 6.70
N THR A 284 -1.85 25.96 5.98
CA THR A 284 -1.88 27.34 6.47
C THR A 284 -3.30 27.91 6.49
N ASN A 285 -4.06 27.67 5.43
CA ASN A 285 -5.33 28.39 5.20
C ASN A 285 -6.58 27.60 5.62
N VAL A 286 -6.46 26.29 5.78
CA VAL A 286 -7.58 25.39 6.12
C VAL A 286 -7.30 24.66 7.44
N ASN A 287 -6.27 23.81 7.48
CA ASN A 287 -6.10 22.92 8.63
C ASN A 287 -5.74 23.67 9.93
N THR A 288 -4.89 24.70 9.88
CA THR A 288 -4.53 25.49 11.07
C THR A 288 -5.72 26.22 11.67
N PRO A 289 -6.56 26.95 10.89
CA PRO A 289 -7.78 27.52 11.43
C PRO A 289 -8.81 26.47 11.89
N ASP A 290 -8.87 25.30 11.26
CA ASP A 290 -9.77 24.22 11.65
C ASP A 290 -9.37 23.60 12.99
N GLN A 291 -8.06 23.34 13.20
CA GLN A 291 -7.55 22.89 14.49
C GLN A 291 -7.87 23.89 15.60
N ALA A 292 -7.63 25.19 15.35
CA ALA A 292 -7.92 26.22 16.35
C ALA A 292 -9.42 26.27 16.71
N GLU A 293 -10.32 26.07 15.75
CA GLU A 293 -11.76 26.00 16.00
C GLU A 293 -12.13 24.73 16.79
N CYS A 294 -11.54 23.58 16.43
CA CYS A 294 -11.74 22.33 17.16
C CYS A 294 -11.25 22.43 18.62
N ASP A 295 -10.06 22.98 18.84
CA ASP A 295 -9.50 23.22 20.19
C ASP A 295 -10.43 24.12 21.01
N ARG A 296 -10.94 25.20 20.43
CA ARG A 296 -11.87 26.12 21.08
C ARG A 296 -13.17 25.43 21.51
N LEU A 297 -13.63 24.43 20.76
CA LEU A 297 -14.89 23.73 20.98
C LEU A 297 -14.73 22.42 21.80
N GLY A 298 -13.51 21.97 22.04
CA GLY A 298 -13.24 20.67 22.66
C GLY A 298 -13.62 19.49 21.76
N ILE A 299 -13.48 19.66 20.46
CA ILE A 299 -13.69 18.62 19.43
C ILE A 299 -12.32 18.11 19.00
N ASP A 300 -12.12 16.81 18.96
CA ASP A 300 -10.87 16.23 18.45
C ASP A 300 -10.79 16.41 16.93
N TYR A 301 -9.56 16.58 16.39
CA TYR A 301 -9.33 16.81 14.97
C TYR A 301 -8.47 15.68 14.37
N GLN A 302 -8.98 15.03 13.32
CA GLN A 302 -8.34 13.92 12.61
C GLN A 302 -8.30 14.22 11.11
N PRO A 303 -7.37 15.07 10.64
CA PRO A 303 -7.27 15.41 9.23
C PRO A 303 -6.84 14.22 8.38
N CYS A 304 -7.23 14.27 7.11
CA CYS A 304 -6.89 13.27 6.10
C CYS A 304 -5.46 13.46 5.58
N VAL A 305 -4.73 12.36 5.42
CA VAL A 305 -3.46 12.26 4.70
C VAL A 305 -3.63 11.21 3.60
N LEU A 306 -3.18 11.50 2.39
CA LEU A 306 -3.30 10.62 1.24
C LEU A 306 -1.95 10.38 0.56
N PRO A 307 -1.72 9.16 0.00
CA PRO A 307 -0.48 8.88 -0.72
C PRO A 307 -0.36 9.67 -2.03
N GLY A 308 -1.48 10.09 -2.57
CA GLY A 308 -1.63 10.72 -3.87
C GLY A 308 -2.12 9.75 -4.93
N ASP A 309 -2.86 10.27 -5.88
CA ASP A 309 -3.35 9.54 -7.04
C ASP A 309 -2.16 9.13 -7.93
N LEU A 310 -1.90 7.80 -7.99
CA LEU A 310 -0.81 7.24 -8.77
C LEU A 310 -1.01 7.47 -10.27
N ALA A 311 -2.25 7.36 -10.76
CA ALA A 311 -2.55 7.55 -12.18
C ALA A 311 -2.29 8.99 -12.63
N ARG A 312 -2.42 9.97 -11.72
CA ARG A 312 -2.11 11.39 -11.96
C ARG A 312 -0.70 11.81 -11.55
N ARG A 313 0.14 10.87 -11.11
CA ARG A 313 1.53 11.12 -10.70
C ARG A 313 1.67 12.11 -9.53
N HIS A 314 0.72 12.11 -8.58
CA HIS A 314 0.78 12.99 -7.43
C HIS A 314 1.80 12.55 -6.36
N ARG A 315 2.24 11.29 -6.41
CA ARG A 315 2.94 10.64 -5.30
C ARG A 315 4.34 11.18 -5.03
N ALA A 316 5.07 11.65 -6.05
CA ALA A 316 6.44 12.17 -5.95
C ALA A 316 7.31 11.27 -5.04
N HIS A 317 7.36 9.96 -5.35
CA HIS A 317 8.06 8.94 -4.55
C HIS A 317 7.92 9.11 -3.03
N GLY A 318 6.71 9.51 -2.57
CA GLY A 318 6.34 9.64 -1.17
C GLY A 318 6.52 11.02 -0.55
N ASP A 319 7.18 11.98 -1.22
CA ASP A 319 7.42 13.32 -0.66
C ASP A 319 6.11 14.09 -0.46
N PHE A 320 5.11 13.87 -1.35
CA PHE A 320 3.78 14.45 -1.19
C PHE A 320 3.07 13.96 0.09
N MET A 321 3.06 12.65 0.34
CA MET A 321 2.46 12.08 1.55
C MET A 321 3.22 12.48 2.81
N TRP A 322 4.55 12.49 2.76
CA TRP A 322 5.38 12.87 3.90
C TRP A 322 5.16 14.33 4.30
N ARG A 323 5.01 15.23 3.33
CA ARG A 323 4.74 16.65 3.61
C ARG A 323 3.42 16.83 4.37
N GLN A 324 2.41 16.04 4.03
CA GLN A 324 1.14 16.05 4.75
C GLN A 324 1.31 15.56 6.20
N PHE A 325 2.03 14.44 6.43
CA PHE A 325 2.34 13.99 7.79
C PHE A 325 3.06 15.06 8.61
N TYR A 326 4.09 15.67 8.04
CA TYR A 326 4.80 16.76 8.70
C TYR A 326 3.87 17.93 9.06
N ASN A 327 3.01 18.32 8.13
CA ASN A 327 2.07 19.41 8.32
C ASN A 327 1.04 19.09 9.41
N MET A 328 0.48 17.89 9.44
CA MET A 328 -0.55 17.52 10.43
C MET A 328 0.04 17.29 11.82
N VAL A 329 1.24 16.71 11.91
CA VAL A 329 1.90 16.52 13.21
C VAL A 329 2.35 17.85 13.82
N ARG A 330 2.95 18.77 13.05
CA ARG A 330 3.31 20.10 13.56
C ARG A 330 2.13 20.98 13.93
N LEU A 331 0.97 20.71 13.33
CA LEU A 331 -0.30 21.34 13.64
C LEU A 331 -0.81 20.94 15.03
N GLY A 332 -0.46 19.75 15.53
CA GLY A 332 -0.95 19.18 16.76
C GLY A 332 -2.25 18.39 16.59
N ALA A 333 -2.50 17.85 15.38
CA ALA A 333 -3.69 17.02 15.11
C ALA A 333 -3.79 15.85 16.10
N GLN A 334 -5.00 15.59 16.61
CA GLN A 334 -5.23 14.55 17.61
C GLN A 334 -5.17 13.13 17.02
N GLY A 335 -5.40 12.95 15.73
CA GLY A 335 -5.24 11.69 15.01
C GLY A 335 -4.98 11.97 13.54
N ILE A 336 -4.69 10.95 12.75
CA ILE A 336 -4.54 11.06 11.30
C ILE A 336 -5.35 9.96 10.63
N TYR A 337 -6.15 10.34 9.62
CA TYR A 337 -6.88 9.42 8.76
C TYR A 337 -6.15 9.25 7.43
N ILE A 338 -5.86 8.02 7.04
CA ILE A 338 -5.25 7.70 5.74
C ILE A 338 -6.32 7.35 4.73
N SER A 339 -6.37 8.08 3.64
CA SER A 339 -7.25 7.82 2.52
C SER A 339 -6.47 7.34 1.30
N MET A 340 -6.53 6.02 0.98
CA MET A 340 -7.20 4.91 1.64
C MET A 340 -6.21 3.74 1.77
N PHE A 341 -6.60 2.66 2.46
CA PHE A 341 -5.77 1.46 2.51
C PHE A 341 -5.78 0.72 1.15
N ASP A 342 -6.95 0.43 0.59
CA ASP A 342 -7.17 -0.52 -0.52
C ASP A 342 -7.91 0.06 -1.74
N GLU A 343 -7.86 1.35 -2.00
CA GLU A 343 -8.65 2.03 -3.03
C GLU A 343 -7.97 2.03 -4.42
N TYR A 344 -7.85 0.84 -5.02
CA TYR A 344 -7.21 0.66 -6.33
C TYR A 344 -7.98 1.28 -7.51
N ASN A 345 -9.28 1.46 -7.36
CA ASN A 345 -10.13 2.10 -8.37
C ASN A 345 -9.95 3.63 -8.45
N GLU A 346 -9.33 4.25 -7.45
CA GLU A 346 -8.96 5.67 -7.45
C GLU A 346 -7.44 5.90 -7.40
N ALA A 347 -6.64 4.83 -7.49
CA ALA A 347 -5.18 4.87 -7.43
C ALA A 347 -4.61 5.55 -6.16
N ASN A 348 -5.40 5.56 -5.07
CA ASN A 348 -5.11 6.27 -3.84
C ASN A 348 -4.84 5.32 -2.64
N GLN A 349 -4.51 4.07 -2.91
CA GLN A 349 -4.21 3.05 -1.91
C GLN A 349 -2.78 3.18 -1.35
N ILE A 350 -2.59 2.80 -0.07
CA ILE A 350 -1.28 2.54 0.54
C ILE A 350 -0.91 1.06 0.52
N ALA A 351 -1.86 0.15 0.28
CA ALA A 351 -1.63 -1.28 0.13
C ALA A 351 -0.63 -1.57 -1.00
N LYS A 352 0.00 -2.75 -0.94
CA LYS A 352 1.09 -3.11 -1.85
C LYS A 352 0.71 -2.95 -3.31
N THR A 353 1.54 -2.22 -4.03
CA THR A 353 1.40 -1.88 -5.44
C THR A 353 2.67 -2.31 -6.17
N PRO A 354 2.62 -2.78 -7.43
CA PRO A 354 3.80 -3.21 -8.16
C PRO A 354 4.91 -2.16 -8.20
N GLU A 355 6.15 -2.61 -7.96
CA GLU A 355 7.34 -1.74 -7.95
C GLU A 355 7.64 -1.15 -9.33
N THR A 356 7.44 -1.97 -10.38
CA THR A 356 7.79 -1.65 -11.78
C THR A 356 6.74 -2.18 -12.74
N GLN A 357 6.83 -1.78 -14.00
CA GLN A 357 5.96 -2.27 -15.08
C GLN A 357 6.01 -3.80 -15.27
N ALA A 358 7.00 -4.49 -14.69
CA ALA A 358 7.02 -5.96 -14.68
C ALA A 358 5.83 -6.58 -13.92
N GLY A 359 5.26 -5.88 -12.95
CA GLY A 359 4.08 -6.32 -12.19
C GLY A 359 2.75 -5.77 -12.71
N ILE A 360 2.73 -5.07 -13.83
CA ILE A 360 1.55 -4.43 -14.43
C ILE A 360 1.10 -5.20 -15.68
N PRO A 361 -0.19 -5.35 -15.97
CA PRO A 361 -0.68 -5.96 -17.21
C PRO A 361 -0.19 -5.19 -18.43
N VAL A 362 0.40 -5.90 -19.40
CA VAL A 362 0.94 -5.30 -20.62
C VAL A 362 -0.16 -4.56 -21.39
N GLY A 363 0.12 -3.31 -21.75
CA GLY A 363 -0.81 -2.49 -22.54
C GLY A 363 -2.01 -1.93 -21.76
N SER A 364 -2.06 -2.08 -20.43
CA SER A 364 -3.16 -1.54 -19.60
C SER A 364 -3.11 -0.03 -19.41
N GLY A 365 -1.93 0.58 -19.49
CA GLY A 365 -1.72 2.00 -19.18
C GLY A 365 -1.58 2.30 -17.70
N PHE A 366 -1.74 1.32 -16.79
CA PHE A 366 -1.52 1.53 -15.36
C PHE A 366 -0.06 1.85 -15.05
N LEU A 367 0.15 2.71 -14.05
CA LEU A 367 1.47 3.06 -13.55
C LEU A 367 1.90 2.12 -12.41
N ALA A 368 3.21 1.89 -12.30
CA ALA A 368 3.85 1.26 -11.16
C ALA A 368 4.47 2.33 -10.25
N LEU A 369 5.00 1.92 -9.10
CA LEU A 369 5.55 2.85 -8.11
C LEU A 369 6.80 3.60 -8.57
N ASP A 370 7.48 3.12 -9.61
CA ASP A 370 8.65 3.76 -10.24
C ASP A 370 8.28 4.78 -11.34
N GLU A 371 7.06 5.26 -11.36
CA GLU A 371 6.48 6.10 -12.43
C GLU A 371 7.23 7.43 -12.69
N ASP A 372 7.95 7.93 -11.70
CA ASP A 372 8.78 9.15 -11.78
C ASP A 372 10.28 8.84 -11.97
N GLY A 373 10.65 7.58 -12.18
CA GLY A 373 12.02 7.10 -12.28
C GLY A 373 12.67 6.74 -10.95
N THR A 374 12.00 6.94 -9.83
CA THR A 374 12.48 6.55 -8.50
C THR A 374 11.94 5.17 -8.14
N ARG A 375 12.83 4.18 -8.00
CA ARG A 375 12.43 2.84 -7.57
C ARG A 375 11.87 2.88 -6.15
N CYS A 376 10.65 2.37 -5.96
CA CYS A 376 10.01 2.19 -4.66
C CYS A 376 9.64 0.71 -4.47
N SER A 377 9.91 0.14 -3.28
CA SER A 377 9.44 -1.23 -2.97
C SER A 377 7.92 -1.28 -2.87
N SER A 378 7.32 -2.44 -3.13
CA SER A 378 5.86 -2.59 -3.16
C SER A 378 5.18 -2.19 -1.85
N ASP A 379 5.87 -2.34 -0.72
CA ASP A 379 5.43 -1.99 0.64
C ASP A 379 5.74 -0.52 1.04
N TYR A 380 6.28 0.27 0.14
CA TYR A 380 6.86 1.58 0.48
C TYR A 380 5.87 2.51 1.18
N TYR A 381 4.62 2.60 0.70
CA TYR A 381 3.62 3.49 1.29
C TYR A 381 3.09 2.99 2.64
N LEU A 382 3.15 1.69 2.90
CA LEU A 382 2.89 1.11 4.22
C LEU A 382 4.00 1.50 5.21
N ARG A 383 5.28 1.40 4.82
CA ARG A 383 6.42 1.83 5.64
C ARG A 383 6.40 3.33 5.92
N LEU A 384 6.07 4.13 4.91
CA LEU A 384 5.93 5.58 5.02
C LEU A 384 4.81 5.96 6.01
N THR A 385 3.68 5.26 5.96
CA THR A 385 2.58 5.41 6.92
C THR A 385 3.03 5.08 8.34
N GLY A 386 3.81 4.00 8.53
CA GLY A 386 4.38 3.64 9.82
C GLY A 386 5.30 4.71 10.39
N ASP A 387 6.17 5.31 9.57
CA ASP A 387 7.05 6.40 9.99
C ASP A 387 6.25 7.67 10.34
N GLY A 388 5.22 8.01 9.56
CA GLY A 388 4.29 9.09 9.88
C GLY A 388 3.58 8.86 11.22
N GLY A 389 3.16 7.61 11.46
CA GLY A 389 2.55 7.20 12.74
C GLY A 389 3.52 7.30 13.92
N ARG A 390 4.79 6.95 13.73
CA ARG A 390 5.84 7.14 14.76
C ARG A 390 6.08 8.62 15.06
N MET A 391 6.04 9.47 14.04
CA MET A 391 6.16 10.93 14.21
C MET A 391 4.96 11.50 14.97
N LEU A 392 3.73 11.08 14.64
CA LEU A 392 2.51 11.47 15.36
C LEU A 392 2.58 11.09 16.85
N LYS A 393 3.14 9.91 17.16
CA LYS A 393 3.26 9.37 18.53
C LYS A 393 4.49 9.90 19.29
N GLY A 394 5.27 10.82 18.72
CA GLY A 394 6.50 11.35 19.32
C GLY A 394 7.65 10.32 19.40
N GLN A 395 7.54 9.19 18.71
CA GLN A 395 8.57 8.14 18.63
C GLN A 395 9.62 8.43 17.53
N LEU A 396 9.32 9.35 16.66
CA LEU A 396 10.21 9.93 15.66
C LEU A 396 10.14 11.46 15.83
N ALA A 397 11.29 12.12 15.80
CA ALA A 397 11.34 13.57 15.87
C ALA A 397 10.60 14.22 14.69
N LEU A 398 9.95 15.36 14.94
CA LEU A 398 9.29 16.13 13.89
C LEU A 398 10.31 16.54 12.82
N THR A 399 10.10 16.12 11.59
CA THR A 399 11.01 16.40 10.48
C THR A 399 10.26 16.58 9.16
N ALA A 400 10.62 17.61 8.41
CA ALA A 400 10.14 17.83 7.05
C ALA A 400 10.86 16.92 6.02
N VAL A 401 12.01 16.34 6.41
CA VAL A 401 12.78 15.43 5.57
C VAL A 401 12.26 14.01 5.79
N ARG A 402 11.79 13.37 4.73
CA ARG A 402 11.28 12.00 4.75
C ARG A 402 12.38 11.00 5.17
N PRO A 403 12.21 10.26 6.28
CA PRO A 403 13.21 9.29 6.73
C PRO A 403 13.08 7.96 5.99
N THR A 404 11.89 7.64 5.47
CA THR A 404 11.59 6.38 4.81
C THR A 404 12.32 6.30 3.47
N LYS A 405 13.25 5.35 3.35
CA LYS A 405 13.92 5.10 2.07
C LYS A 405 12.94 4.44 1.10
N PRO A 406 12.89 4.84 -0.17
CA PRO A 406 12.02 4.22 -1.19
C PRO A 406 12.24 2.71 -1.32
N VAL A 407 13.49 2.25 -1.26
CA VAL A 407 13.84 0.83 -1.15
C VAL A 407 14.68 0.60 0.10
N LEU A 408 14.52 -0.55 0.75
CA LEU A 408 15.44 -0.98 1.79
C LEU A 408 16.71 -1.48 1.11
N THR A 409 17.83 -0.81 1.35
CA THR A 409 19.11 -1.07 0.67
C THR A 409 19.75 -2.41 1.03
N ASP A 410 19.19 -3.16 1.98
CA ASP A 410 19.78 -4.36 2.56
C ASP A 410 18.95 -5.63 2.42
N THR A 411 17.83 -5.62 1.71
CA THR A 411 17.27 -6.86 1.19
C THR A 411 17.80 -7.02 -0.23
N PRO A 412 18.77 -7.93 -0.48
CA PRO A 412 19.09 -8.29 -1.85
C PRO A 412 17.76 -8.68 -2.53
N PRO A 413 17.53 -8.32 -3.79
CA PRO A 413 16.42 -8.89 -4.52
C PRO A 413 16.45 -10.39 -4.27
N VAL A 414 15.30 -11.03 -4.05
CA VAL A 414 15.26 -12.49 -3.96
C VAL A 414 15.83 -12.99 -5.29
N GLU A 415 17.13 -13.27 -5.29
CA GLU A 415 17.82 -13.74 -6.47
C GLU A 415 17.16 -15.05 -6.89
N ARG A 416 16.62 -15.07 -8.07
CA ARG A 416 16.08 -16.30 -8.67
C ARG A 416 16.98 -16.79 -9.79
N ASP A 417 17.04 -18.09 -9.94
CA ASP A 417 17.71 -18.70 -11.08
C ASP A 417 16.84 -18.50 -12.34
N LEU A 418 17.25 -17.57 -13.18
CA LEU A 418 16.58 -17.21 -14.43
C LEU A 418 16.71 -18.27 -15.51
N ALA A 419 17.69 -19.20 -15.38
CA ALA A 419 17.98 -20.25 -16.36
C ALA A 419 17.28 -21.57 -16.06
N ALA A 420 16.75 -21.78 -14.84
CA ALA A 420 16.16 -23.04 -14.43
C ALA A 420 15.04 -23.50 -15.38
N GLY A 421 15.20 -24.67 -16.02
CA GLY A 421 14.23 -25.26 -16.94
C GLY A 421 13.96 -24.47 -18.22
N ARG A 422 14.80 -23.50 -18.56
CA ARG A 422 14.62 -22.65 -19.73
C ARG A 422 15.11 -23.29 -21.03
N PRO A 423 14.55 -22.87 -22.19
CA PRO A 423 15.03 -23.33 -23.50
C PRO A 423 16.52 -23.03 -23.69
N THR A 424 17.26 -24.03 -24.16
CA THR A 424 18.71 -23.93 -24.41
C THR A 424 19.04 -24.20 -25.86
N THR A 425 20.15 -23.66 -26.31
CA THR A 425 20.75 -23.86 -27.62
C THR A 425 22.24 -24.19 -27.49
N GLN A 426 22.85 -24.78 -28.51
CA GLN A 426 24.25 -25.20 -28.45
C GLN A 426 24.90 -25.23 -29.84
N SER A 427 26.22 -25.08 -29.90
CA SER A 427 26.96 -25.22 -31.14
C SER A 427 27.06 -26.68 -31.59
N SER A 428 27.22 -27.59 -30.63
CA SER A 428 27.31 -29.04 -30.86
C SER A 428 27.05 -29.82 -29.57
N GLN A 429 26.87 -31.13 -29.68
CA GLN A 429 26.90 -32.08 -28.57
C GLN A 429 27.58 -33.37 -28.95
N THR A 430 28.07 -34.09 -27.98
CA THR A 430 28.55 -35.47 -28.09
C THR A 430 27.46 -36.40 -27.55
N GLN A 431 27.15 -37.48 -28.30
CA GLN A 431 26.16 -38.50 -27.90
C GLN A 431 24.81 -37.85 -27.47
N HIS A 432 24.34 -38.15 -26.25
CA HIS A 432 23.09 -37.67 -25.65
C HIS A 432 23.31 -36.50 -24.69
N TYR A 433 24.49 -35.91 -24.59
CA TYR A 433 24.85 -34.85 -23.66
C TYR A 433 24.43 -33.46 -24.19
N GLY A 434 23.12 -33.26 -24.30
CA GLY A 434 22.54 -32.03 -24.84
C GLY A 434 22.49 -30.85 -23.86
N SER A 435 22.36 -29.65 -24.38
CA SER A 435 22.39 -28.40 -23.58
C SER A 435 21.32 -28.29 -22.51
N HIS A 436 20.14 -28.91 -22.69
CA HIS A 436 19.07 -28.94 -21.71
C HIS A 436 19.47 -29.56 -20.36
N LEU A 437 20.47 -30.46 -20.36
CA LEU A 437 21.01 -31.09 -19.17
C LEU A 437 21.81 -30.13 -18.28
N ALA A 438 22.16 -28.95 -18.78
CA ALA A 438 22.82 -27.93 -17.96
C ALA A 438 21.86 -27.07 -17.15
N VAL A 439 20.54 -27.19 -17.35
CA VAL A 439 19.48 -26.38 -16.69
C VAL A 439 18.36 -27.25 -16.09
N ASP A 440 18.52 -28.57 -16.04
CA ASP A 440 17.52 -29.55 -15.56
C ASP A 440 17.53 -29.76 -14.04
N ALA A 441 18.43 -29.10 -13.33
CA ALA A 441 18.65 -29.16 -11.89
C ALA A 441 19.28 -30.47 -11.37
N ASP A 442 19.51 -31.52 -12.19
CA ASP A 442 20.27 -32.72 -11.78
C ASP A 442 21.77 -32.45 -11.88
N PRO A 443 22.52 -32.48 -10.77
CA PRO A 443 23.95 -32.19 -10.79
C PRO A 443 24.79 -33.29 -11.46
N ASN A 444 24.23 -34.46 -11.81
CA ASN A 444 24.94 -35.59 -12.41
C ASN A 444 24.78 -35.66 -13.92
N THR A 445 23.81 -34.99 -14.49
CA THR A 445 23.67 -34.80 -15.93
C THR A 445 24.55 -33.63 -16.40
N TYR A 446 24.91 -33.58 -17.67
CA TYR A 446 25.75 -32.50 -18.18
C TYR A 446 25.66 -32.37 -19.71
N TRP A 447 25.90 -31.16 -20.17
CA TRP A 447 26.19 -30.88 -21.58
C TRP A 447 27.67 -31.13 -21.86
N GLU A 448 27.95 -31.74 -23.02
CA GLU A 448 29.32 -31.89 -23.57
C GLU A 448 29.30 -31.56 -25.05
N SER A 449 30.17 -30.66 -25.50
CA SER A 449 30.34 -30.32 -26.90
C SER A 449 31.09 -31.42 -27.68
N ALA A 450 31.14 -31.28 -29.01
CA ALA A 450 31.99 -32.17 -29.84
C ALA A 450 33.46 -32.11 -29.39
N ASN A 451 34.09 -33.28 -29.29
CA ASN A 451 35.46 -33.41 -28.84
C ASN A 451 36.48 -32.88 -29.88
N GLY A 452 37.53 -32.26 -29.39
CA GLY A 452 38.65 -31.76 -30.21
C GLY A 452 38.32 -30.51 -31.01
N VAL A 453 37.14 -29.90 -30.84
CA VAL A 453 36.70 -28.71 -31.61
C VAL A 453 36.46 -27.55 -30.66
N PHE A 454 37.18 -26.47 -30.85
CA PHE A 454 36.98 -25.19 -30.19
C PHE A 454 37.03 -24.04 -31.19
N PRO A 455 36.31 -22.90 -31.00
CA PRO A 455 35.43 -22.64 -29.86
C PRO A 455 34.06 -23.35 -29.95
N GLN A 456 33.46 -23.64 -28.82
CA GLN A 456 32.11 -24.19 -28.68
C GLN A 456 31.26 -23.27 -27.81
N TRP A 457 29.93 -23.35 -27.91
CA TRP A 457 29.06 -22.53 -27.07
C TRP A 457 27.78 -23.27 -26.67
N ILE A 458 27.24 -22.84 -25.52
CA ILE A 458 25.91 -23.19 -25.02
C ILE A 458 25.18 -21.88 -24.71
N GLY A 459 23.88 -21.77 -25.05
CA GLY A 459 23.02 -20.61 -24.84
C GLY A 459 21.75 -20.95 -24.09
N VAL A 460 21.20 -20.00 -23.34
CA VAL A 460 19.90 -20.06 -22.68
C VAL A 460 19.06 -18.85 -23.05
N ASP A 461 17.75 -19.07 -23.31
CA ASP A 461 16.73 -18.02 -23.43
C ASP A 461 16.08 -17.85 -22.05
N LEU A 462 16.30 -16.73 -21.39
CA LEU A 462 15.72 -16.41 -20.09
C LEU A 462 14.20 -16.16 -20.13
N GLY A 463 13.60 -16.16 -21.34
CA GLY A 463 12.16 -15.99 -21.57
C GLY A 463 11.72 -14.53 -21.68
N ALA A 464 12.41 -13.62 -21.03
CA ALA A 464 12.20 -12.17 -21.13
C ALA A 464 13.52 -11.42 -20.92
N VAL A 465 13.55 -10.15 -21.28
CA VAL A 465 14.69 -9.28 -20.94
C VAL A 465 14.76 -9.18 -19.41
N ALA A 466 15.93 -9.51 -18.85
CA ALA A 466 16.21 -9.52 -17.43
C ALA A 466 17.53 -8.80 -17.12
N ALA A 467 17.80 -8.55 -15.85
CA ALA A 467 19.03 -7.94 -15.35
C ALA A 467 19.89 -8.98 -14.62
N PRO A 468 20.56 -9.92 -15.32
CA PRO A 468 21.37 -10.95 -14.67
C PRO A 468 22.61 -10.32 -14.03
N ARG A 469 22.93 -10.76 -12.80
CA ARG A 469 24.01 -10.18 -11.99
C ARG A 469 25.20 -11.10 -11.81
N ARG A 470 24.96 -12.41 -11.79
CA ARG A 470 26.00 -13.43 -11.66
C ARG A 470 25.54 -14.75 -12.27
N MET A 471 26.51 -15.60 -12.55
CA MET A 471 26.27 -16.98 -12.94
C MET A 471 26.98 -17.93 -12.00
N VAL A 472 26.40 -19.09 -11.78
CA VAL A 472 27.06 -20.22 -11.09
C VAL A 472 27.10 -21.37 -12.07
N LEU A 473 28.31 -21.82 -12.36
CA LEU A 473 28.63 -22.91 -13.29
C LEU A 473 29.22 -24.09 -12.51
N SER A 474 28.71 -25.29 -12.73
CA SER A 474 29.22 -26.48 -12.05
C SER A 474 29.46 -27.62 -13.04
N LEU A 475 30.45 -28.43 -12.75
CA LEU A 475 30.62 -29.78 -13.30
C LEU A 475 30.03 -30.81 -12.32
N PRO A 476 29.80 -32.06 -12.73
CA PRO A 476 29.34 -33.10 -11.81
C PRO A 476 30.19 -33.17 -10.55
N PRO A 477 29.57 -33.39 -9.36
CA PRO A 477 30.26 -33.34 -8.07
C PRO A 477 31.16 -34.58 -7.83
N ASN A 478 31.11 -35.54 -8.72
CA ASN A 478 31.90 -36.78 -8.61
C ASN A 478 33.42 -36.50 -8.71
N PRO A 479 34.24 -36.99 -7.77
CA PRO A 479 35.72 -36.84 -7.80
C PRO A 479 36.39 -37.30 -9.08
N ALA A 480 35.80 -38.22 -9.84
CA ALA A 480 36.29 -38.65 -11.15
C ALA A 480 36.37 -37.50 -12.19
N TRP A 481 35.65 -36.40 -11.94
CA TRP A 481 35.72 -35.16 -12.73
C TRP A 481 36.92 -34.29 -12.34
N GLY A 482 38.08 -34.81 -12.18
CA GLY A 482 39.32 -34.20 -11.70
C GLY A 482 39.48 -32.72 -12.03
N ARG A 483 40.27 -32.03 -11.22
CA ARG A 483 40.52 -30.59 -11.32
C ARG A 483 40.89 -30.18 -12.76
N ARG A 484 40.21 -29.17 -13.32
CA ARG A 484 40.45 -28.69 -14.68
C ARG A 484 40.14 -27.20 -14.82
N THR A 485 40.72 -26.57 -15.85
CA THR A 485 40.43 -25.18 -16.20
C THR A 485 39.68 -25.15 -17.51
N GLN A 486 38.51 -24.51 -17.56
CA GLN A 486 37.83 -24.19 -18.80
C GLN A 486 37.93 -22.67 -19.07
N THR A 487 38.32 -22.32 -20.32
CA THR A 487 38.40 -20.92 -20.76
C THR A 487 37.06 -20.52 -21.33
N ILE A 488 36.35 -19.60 -20.66
CA ILE A 488 34.96 -19.25 -20.93
C ILE A 488 34.83 -17.73 -21.10
N ALA A 489 34.17 -17.31 -22.19
CA ALA A 489 33.64 -15.96 -22.36
C ALA A 489 32.14 -15.97 -22.16
N VAL A 490 31.56 -14.86 -21.65
CA VAL A 490 30.12 -14.65 -21.58
C VAL A 490 29.69 -13.66 -22.65
N GLU A 491 28.68 -14.05 -23.41
CA GLU A 491 28.05 -13.22 -24.43
C GLU A 491 26.57 -13.04 -24.09
N ALA A 492 26.00 -11.87 -24.40
CA ALA A 492 24.61 -11.54 -24.13
C ALA A 492 23.94 -10.91 -25.36
N SER A 493 22.62 -11.11 -25.46
CA SER A 493 21.79 -10.57 -26.53
C SER A 493 20.37 -10.25 -26.03
N ALA A 494 19.76 -9.22 -26.57
CA ALA A 494 18.35 -8.89 -26.32
C ALA A 494 17.39 -9.68 -27.22
N ASP A 495 17.83 -10.03 -28.45
CA ASP A 495 17.00 -10.59 -29.53
C ASP A 495 17.37 -12.05 -29.92
N GLY A 496 18.47 -12.58 -29.37
CA GLY A 496 18.99 -13.92 -29.69
C GLY A 496 19.75 -14.03 -30.99
N SER A 497 19.91 -12.93 -31.75
CA SER A 497 20.63 -12.89 -33.03
C SER A 497 21.99 -12.18 -32.94
N ALA A 498 22.02 -10.98 -32.36
CA ALA A 498 23.24 -10.20 -32.17
C ALA A 498 23.76 -10.39 -30.74
N PHE A 499 24.92 -11.07 -30.61
CA PHE A 499 25.56 -11.31 -29.33
C PHE A 499 26.77 -10.38 -29.14
N THR A 500 26.85 -9.79 -27.93
CA THR A 500 28.00 -8.97 -27.52
C THR A 500 28.73 -9.66 -26.38
N THR A 501 30.05 -9.64 -26.38
CA THR A 501 30.85 -10.15 -25.26
C THR A 501 30.74 -9.22 -24.08
N VAL A 502 30.16 -9.71 -22.96
CA VAL A 502 29.97 -8.97 -21.70
C VAL A 502 31.00 -9.35 -20.63
N SER A 503 31.63 -10.53 -20.77
CA SER A 503 32.80 -10.94 -20.00
C SER A 503 33.80 -11.62 -20.93
N PRO A 504 35.06 -11.15 -21.03
CA PRO A 504 36.05 -11.70 -21.93
C PRO A 504 36.44 -13.12 -21.51
N ALA A 505 37.02 -13.88 -22.46
CA ALA A 505 37.47 -15.25 -22.23
C ALA A 505 38.51 -15.32 -21.10
N THR A 506 38.18 -16.01 -20.02
CA THR A 506 39.02 -16.18 -18.82
C THR A 506 39.05 -17.64 -18.39
N GLY A 507 40.16 -18.10 -17.86
CA GLY A 507 40.29 -19.46 -17.31
C GLY A 507 39.60 -19.58 -15.95
N HIS A 508 38.61 -20.48 -15.87
CA HIS A 508 37.88 -20.81 -14.64
C HIS A 508 38.25 -22.21 -14.15
N VAL A 509 38.70 -22.32 -12.91
CA VAL A 509 39.15 -23.58 -12.30
C VAL A 509 37.97 -24.27 -11.65
N PHE A 510 37.62 -25.44 -12.14
CA PHE A 510 36.69 -26.38 -11.52
C PHE A 510 37.49 -27.38 -10.73
N ASP A 511 37.26 -27.45 -9.42
CA ASP A 511 38.01 -28.32 -8.49
C ASP A 511 37.01 -29.14 -7.65
N PRO A 512 37.07 -30.48 -7.72
CA PRO A 512 36.19 -31.34 -6.94
C PRO A 512 36.34 -31.15 -5.43
N ALA A 513 37.51 -30.69 -4.95
CA ALA A 513 37.70 -30.37 -3.54
C ALA A 513 36.85 -29.16 -3.06
N THR A 514 36.40 -28.30 -3.99
CA THR A 514 35.53 -27.17 -3.72
C THR A 514 34.17 -27.31 -4.40
N GLY A 515 33.73 -28.53 -4.72
CA GLY A 515 32.43 -28.86 -5.31
C GLY A 515 32.32 -28.62 -6.82
N ASN A 516 33.44 -28.55 -7.55
CA ASN A 516 33.48 -28.33 -9.01
C ASN A 516 32.65 -27.11 -9.49
N THR A 517 32.59 -26.04 -8.70
CA THR A 517 31.72 -24.89 -8.95
C THR A 517 32.53 -23.60 -9.06
N VAL A 518 32.13 -22.73 -10.01
CA VAL A 518 32.69 -21.39 -10.18
C VAL A 518 31.58 -20.38 -10.27
N THR A 519 31.82 -19.16 -9.75
CA THR A 519 30.89 -18.05 -9.82
C THR A 519 31.48 -16.93 -10.69
N LEU A 520 30.73 -16.46 -11.67
CA LEU A 520 31.09 -15.38 -12.55
C LEU A 520 30.20 -14.18 -12.24
N ALA A 521 30.79 -13.06 -11.84
CA ALA A 521 30.07 -11.80 -11.72
C ALA A 521 29.81 -11.23 -13.15
N LEU A 522 28.65 -10.65 -13.36
CA LEU A 522 28.27 -9.97 -14.59
C LEU A 522 28.33 -8.45 -14.42
N PRO A 523 28.52 -7.69 -15.49
CA PRO A 523 28.57 -6.24 -15.41
C PRO A 523 27.30 -5.65 -14.82
N ALA A 524 27.44 -4.63 -13.95
CA ALA A 524 26.31 -3.90 -13.42
C ALA A 524 25.52 -3.22 -14.54
N GLY A 525 24.17 -3.29 -14.49
CA GLY A 525 23.29 -2.73 -15.51
C GLY A 525 23.16 -3.59 -16.77
N LEU A 526 23.70 -4.83 -16.79
CA LEU A 526 23.48 -5.73 -17.92
C LEU A 526 21.98 -6.01 -18.09
N SER A 527 21.49 -5.86 -19.31
CA SER A 527 20.11 -6.18 -19.71
C SER A 527 20.15 -7.15 -20.88
N ALA A 528 19.61 -8.37 -20.70
CA ALA A 528 19.66 -9.42 -21.71
C ALA A 528 18.48 -10.39 -21.58
N ARG A 529 18.00 -10.91 -22.71
CA ARG A 529 17.09 -12.07 -22.75
C ARG A 529 17.85 -13.36 -23.05
N HIS A 530 18.86 -13.32 -23.90
CA HIS A 530 19.64 -14.50 -24.29
C HIS A 530 21.06 -14.36 -23.75
N VAL A 531 21.55 -15.42 -23.11
CA VAL A 531 22.91 -15.48 -22.60
C VAL A 531 23.60 -16.70 -23.20
N ARG A 532 24.90 -16.56 -23.53
CA ARG A 532 25.72 -17.60 -24.12
C ARG A 532 27.06 -17.70 -23.39
N LEU A 533 27.49 -18.94 -23.12
CA LEU A 533 28.85 -19.26 -22.68
C LEU A 533 29.63 -19.78 -23.86
N ARG A 534 30.75 -19.16 -24.17
CA ARG A 534 31.64 -19.58 -25.25
C ARG A 534 32.90 -20.15 -24.67
N PHE A 535 33.13 -21.44 -24.95
CA PHE A 535 34.27 -22.21 -24.47
C PHE A 535 35.37 -22.21 -25.54
N SER A 536 36.60 -21.83 -25.17
CA SER A 536 37.75 -21.82 -26.06
C SER A 536 38.85 -22.78 -25.66
N GLY A 537 38.71 -23.50 -24.52
CA GLY A 537 39.65 -24.52 -24.06
C GLY A 537 39.19 -25.20 -22.79
N ASN A 538 39.68 -26.41 -22.56
CA ASN A 538 39.49 -27.21 -21.33
C ASN A 538 40.73 -28.09 -21.12
N THR A 539 41.36 -27.97 -19.96
CA THR A 539 42.62 -28.71 -19.67
C THR A 539 42.39 -30.15 -19.26
N GLY A 540 41.20 -30.54 -18.85
CA GLY A 540 40.87 -31.87 -18.35
C GLY A 540 40.16 -32.76 -19.38
N TRP A 541 39.60 -32.18 -20.44
CA TRP A 541 38.88 -32.89 -21.49
C TRP A 541 38.82 -32.07 -22.77
N PRO A 542 38.86 -32.66 -23.98
CA PRO A 542 38.89 -31.89 -25.21
C PRO A 542 37.53 -31.35 -25.66
N ALA A 543 36.65 -30.97 -24.74
CA ALA A 543 35.30 -30.41 -25.01
C ALA A 543 34.88 -29.37 -23.97
N GLY A 544 33.96 -28.50 -24.32
CA GLY A 544 33.20 -27.70 -23.35
C GLY A 544 32.26 -28.60 -22.57
N GLN A 545 32.26 -28.49 -21.25
CA GLN A 545 31.43 -29.32 -20.35
C GLN A 545 30.75 -28.48 -19.30
N LEU A 546 29.45 -28.75 -19.01
CA LEU A 546 28.69 -28.04 -18.01
C LEU A 546 27.52 -28.88 -17.48
N ALA A 547 27.50 -29.17 -16.17
CA ALA A 547 26.44 -29.94 -15.54
C ALA A 547 25.33 -29.02 -15.01
N ARG A 548 25.69 -27.86 -14.43
CA ARG A 548 24.70 -26.92 -13.94
C ARG A 548 25.07 -25.51 -14.35
N TRP A 549 24.08 -24.83 -14.89
CA TRP A 549 24.16 -23.43 -15.26
C TRP A 549 23.02 -22.64 -14.62
N GLN A 550 23.36 -21.83 -13.66
CA GLN A 550 22.43 -20.93 -13.01
C GLN A 550 22.75 -19.49 -13.41
N VAL A 551 21.72 -18.72 -13.69
CA VAL A 551 21.80 -17.29 -13.98
C VAL A 551 20.96 -16.54 -12.96
N TRP A 552 21.61 -15.82 -12.09
CA TRP A 552 20.95 -15.15 -10.97
C TRP A 552 20.70 -13.67 -11.28
N GLY A 553 19.42 -13.19 -11.05
CA GLY A 553 19.00 -11.82 -11.26
C GLY A 553 17.75 -11.44 -10.48
#